data_3fc18119b483ef7897dd66170da3cccc
#
_entry.id   3fc18119b483ef7897dd66170da3cccc
#
_cell.length_a   1.000
_cell.length_b   1.000
_cell.length_c   1.000
_cell.angle_alpha   90.00
_cell.angle_beta   90.00
_cell.angle_gamma   90.00
#
_symmetry.space_group_name_H-M   'P 1'
#
loop_
_entity.id
_entity.type
_entity.pdbx_description
1 polymer ?
#
loop_
_entity_poly.entity_id
_entity_poly.type
_entity_poly.pdbx_seq_one_letter_code
_entity_poly.pdbx_strand_id
1 'polypeptide(L)'
;VRDVLEVLEFPRVRALLAERAKTPLGRELALALAPLPREEAEKRHELTGEALSYPYALPEAGTLREAYGRALAGARLSGPELLKAAKALEEAMALKEELLPLKNALSQVAEGIGDHTPFLERVRKALDEEGAVKDEASPRLAQIRRELRPLRQQILDRLYALMDRHREAFQDRFVTLRRERYCVPVRAGMAQKVPGILLDESESGATLFIEP
;
A
#
# COMPACT_ATOMS: atom_id res chain seq x y z
N VAL A 1 -44.23 -20.91 10.26
CA VAL A 1 -43.26 -21.77 10.98
C VAL A 1 -42.15 -20.86 11.39
N ARG A 2 -41.92 -20.62 12.71
CA ARG A 2 -40.76 -19.87 13.17
C ARG A 2 -39.49 -20.64 12.78
N ASP A 3 -38.50 -19.94 12.27
CA ASP A 3 -37.20 -20.54 11.97
C ASP A 3 -36.61 -21.13 13.26
N VAL A 4 -36.22 -22.40 13.23
CA VAL A 4 -35.64 -23.10 14.38
C VAL A 4 -34.38 -22.37 14.90
N LEU A 5 -33.61 -21.75 14.01
CA LEU A 5 -32.41 -20.99 14.37
C LEU A 5 -32.76 -19.72 15.15
N GLU A 6 -33.89 -19.07 14.87
CA GLU A 6 -34.37 -17.93 15.66
C GLU A 6 -34.80 -18.35 17.05
N VAL A 7 -35.51 -19.49 17.17
CA VAL A 7 -35.95 -20.04 18.46
C VAL A 7 -34.75 -20.41 19.35
N LEU A 8 -33.65 -20.88 18.73
CA LEU A 8 -32.39 -21.22 19.41
C LEU A 8 -31.46 -20.00 19.63
N GLU A 9 -31.92 -18.79 19.31
CA GLU A 9 -31.11 -17.56 19.39
C GLU A 9 -29.75 -17.65 18.63
N PHE A 10 -29.67 -18.49 17.59
CA PHE A 10 -28.46 -18.71 16.84
C PHE A 10 -27.85 -17.43 16.21
N PRO A 11 -28.63 -16.43 15.75
CA PRO A 11 -28.09 -15.13 15.33
C PRO A 11 -27.31 -14.42 16.44
N ARG A 12 -27.77 -14.54 17.71
CA ARG A 12 -27.08 -13.97 18.86
C ARG A 12 -25.76 -14.67 19.14
N VAL A 13 -25.72 -16.00 19.01
CA VAL A 13 -24.49 -16.80 19.15
C VAL A 13 -23.46 -16.35 18.10
N ARG A 14 -23.86 -16.17 16.84
CA ARG A 14 -23.00 -15.66 15.77
C ARG A 14 -22.44 -14.25 16.09
N ALA A 15 -23.28 -13.36 16.59
CA ALA A 15 -22.86 -12.01 16.96
C ALA A 15 -21.81 -12.04 18.09
N LEU A 16 -22.03 -12.82 19.14
CA LEU A 16 -21.08 -12.99 20.25
C LEU A 16 -19.74 -13.60 19.80
N LEU A 17 -19.79 -14.55 18.87
CA LEU A 17 -18.59 -15.13 18.27
C LEU A 17 -17.83 -14.08 17.44
N ALA A 18 -18.54 -13.30 16.64
CA ALA A 18 -17.97 -12.23 15.82
C ALA A 18 -17.30 -11.11 16.64
N GLU A 19 -17.84 -10.78 17.82
CA GLU A 19 -17.23 -9.82 18.75
C GLU A 19 -15.88 -10.30 19.29
N ARG A 20 -15.68 -11.61 19.38
CA ARG A 20 -14.44 -12.23 19.88
C ARG A 20 -13.41 -12.50 18.78
N ALA A 21 -13.80 -12.37 17.51
CA ALA A 21 -12.90 -12.59 16.39
C ALA A 21 -11.78 -11.53 16.37
N LYS A 22 -10.55 -11.99 16.24
CA LYS A 22 -9.33 -11.15 16.23
C LYS A 22 -9.07 -10.50 14.88
N THR A 23 -9.65 -11.03 13.79
CA THR A 23 -9.42 -10.57 12.43
C THR A 23 -10.73 -10.21 11.74
N PRO A 24 -10.75 -9.25 10.78
CA PRO A 24 -11.94 -8.95 9.97
C PRO A 24 -12.52 -10.18 9.29
N LEU A 25 -11.66 -11.03 8.70
CA LEU A 25 -12.09 -12.28 8.05
C LEU A 25 -12.73 -13.25 9.05
N GLY A 26 -12.15 -13.41 10.24
CA GLY A 26 -12.73 -14.24 11.29
C GLY A 26 -14.10 -13.74 11.72
N ARG A 27 -14.31 -12.42 11.78
CA ARG A 27 -15.60 -11.80 12.06
C ARG A 27 -16.63 -12.11 10.97
N GLU A 28 -16.26 -11.99 9.69
CA GLU A 28 -17.13 -12.35 8.58
C GLU A 28 -17.53 -13.82 8.64
N LEU A 29 -16.58 -14.73 8.88
CA LEU A 29 -16.82 -16.16 8.98
C LEU A 29 -17.75 -16.50 10.16
N ALA A 30 -17.57 -15.83 11.31
CA ALA A 30 -18.42 -16.00 12.47
C ALA A 30 -19.88 -15.59 12.19
N LEU A 31 -20.07 -14.45 11.52
CA LEU A 31 -21.41 -13.97 11.12
C LEU A 31 -22.08 -14.86 10.05
N ALA A 32 -21.28 -15.46 9.18
CA ALA A 32 -21.73 -16.38 8.13
C ALA A 32 -21.91 -17.82 8.61
N LEU A 33 -21.60 -18.12 9.88
CA LEU A 33 -21.72 -19.48 10.41
C LEU A 33 -23.14 -20.01 10.25
N ALA A 34 -23.24 -21.22 9.71
CA ALA A 34 -24.49 -21.95 9.54
C ALA A 34 -24.41 -23.32 10.26
N PRO A 35 -25.55 -23.98 10.56
CA PRO A 35 -25.54 -25.34 11.02
C PRO A 35 -24.81 -26.25 10.04
N LEU A 36 -23.98 -27.13 10.57
CA LEU A 36 -23.16 -28.06 9.81
C LEU A 36 -23.60 -29.49 10.02
N PRO A 37 -23.36 -30.40 9.05
CA PRO A 37 -23.43 -31.82 9.31
C PRO A 37 -22.58 -32.22 10.50
N ARG A 38 -23.00 -33.24 11.25
CA ARG A 38 -22.35 -33.65 12.50
C ARG A 38 -20.83 -33.86 12.34
N GLU A 39 -20.43 -34.60 11.30
CA GLU A 39 -19.02 -34.92 11.04
C GLU A 39 -18.17 -33.64 10.83
N GLU A 40 -18.70 -32.67 10.10
CA GLU A 40 -18.00 -31.40 9.85
C GLU A 40 -17.93 -30.54 11.13
N ALA A 41 -18.99 -30.56 11.95
CA ALA A 41 -19.01 -29.87 13.24
C ALA A 41 -17.98 -30.47 14.20
N GLU A 42 -17.87 -31.80 14.25
CA GLU A 42 -16.88 -32.50 15.08
C GLU A 42 -15.45 -32.12 14.67
N LYS A 43 -15.12 -32.09 13.39
CA LYS A 43 -13.81 -31.63 12.87
C LYS A 43 -13.50 -30.17 13.29
N ARG A 44 -14.49 -29.28 13.20
CA ARG A 44 -14.30 -27.89 13.64
C ARG A 44 -14.13 -27.75 15.13
N HIS A 45 -14.78 -28.58 15.93
CA HIS A 45 -14.58 -28.63 17.38
C HIS A 45 -13.17 -29.10 17.74
N GLU A 46 -12.65 -30.12 17.05
CA GLU A 46 -11.28 -30.58 17.22
C GLU A 46 -10.28 -29.48 16.93
N LEU A 47 -10.37 -28.84 15.75
CA LEU A 47 -9.54 -27.69 15.38
C LEU A 47 -9.61 -26.57 16.41
N THR A 48 -10.79 -26.24 16.92
CA THR A 48 -11.00 -25.21 17.93
C THR A 48 -10.32 -25.60 19.25
N GLY A 49 -10.46 -26.87 19.67
CA GLY A 49 -9.83 -27.38 20.87
C GLY A 49 -8.29 -27.30 20.82
N GLU A 50 -7.70 -27.66 19.71
CA GLU A 50 -6.25 -27.52 19.46
C GLU A 50 -5.82 -26.06 19.46
N ALA A 51 -6.56 -25.19 18.75
CA ALA A 51 -6.29 -23.77 18.66
C ALA A 51 -6.32 -23.04 20.01
N LEU A 52 -7.19 -23.47 20.94
CA LEU A 52 -7.25 -22.92 22.29
C LEU A 52 -5.98 -23.21 23.12
N SER A 53 -5.28 -24.28 22.80
CA SER A 53 -4.08 -24.72 23.49
C SER A 53 -2.79 -24.09 22.95
N TYR A 54 -2.88 -23.34 21.84
CA TYR A 54 -1.73 -22.79 21.13
C TYR A 54 -1.82 -21.27 20.96
N PRO A 55 -0.98 -20.48 21.66
CA PRO A 55 -0.98 -19.02 21.58
C PRO A 55 -0.18 -18.54 20.35
N TYR A 56 -0.82 -18.41 19.21
CA TYR A 56 -0.19 -17.86 17.98
C TYR A 56 -0.79 -16.52 17.59
N ALA A 57 0.01 -15.71 16.86
CA ALA A 57 -0.47 -14.49 16.23
C ALA A 57 -1.12 -14.84 14.86
N LEU A 58 -2.28 -14.25 14.60
CA LEU A 58 -2.95 -14.42 13.31
C LEU A 58 -2.53 -13.31 12.34
N PRO A 59 -2.17 -13.64 11.09
CA PRO A 59 -1.88 -12.64 10.07
C PRO A 59 -3.12 -11.81 9.71
N GLU A 60 -2.90 -10.58 9.24
CA GLU A 60 -3.98 -9.72 8.75
C GLU A 60 -4.47 -10.13 7.33
N ALA A 61 -5.04 -11.33 7.23
CA ALA A 61 -5.48 -11.90 5.95
C ALA A 61 -6.58 -11.08 5.23
N GLY A 62 -7.31 -10.23 5.93
CA GLY A 62 -8.35 -9.37 5.33
C GLY A 62 -7.79 -8.41 4.29
N THR A 63 -6.67 -7.76 4.59
CA THR A 63 -5.97 -6.85 3.67
C THR A 63 -5.47 -7.59 2.42
N LEU A 64 -4.99 -8.83 2.59
CA LEU A 64 -4.54 -9.66 1.47
C LEU A 64 -5.67 -10.00 0.51
N ARG A 65 -6.85 -10.36 1.04
CA ARG A 65 -8.04 -10.70 0.23
C ARG A 65 -8.49 -9.52 -0.63
N GLU A 66 -8.53 -8.33 -0.06
CA GLU A 66 -8.91 -7.11 -0.77
C GLU A 66 -7.91 -6.77 -1.87
N ALA A 67 -6.62 -6.75 -1.56
CA ALA A 67 -5.55 -6.49 -2.52
C ALA A 67 -5.57 -7.51 -3.67
N TYR A 68 -5.74 -8.80 -3.36
CA TYR A 68 -5.84 -9.86 -4.34
C TYR A 68 -7.07 -9.69 -5.26
N GLY A 69 -8.23 -9.39 -4.69
CA GLY A 69 -9.46 -9.15 -5.48
C GLY A 69 -9.30 -7.98 -6.46
N ARG A 70 -8.69 -6.89 -6.02
CA ARG A 70 -8.38 -5.74 -6.89
C ARG A 70 -7.38 -6.09 -7.99
N ALA A 71 -6.33 -6.85 -7.66
CA ALA A 71 -5.34 -7.29 -8.64
C ALA A 71 -5.95 -8.21 -9.70
N LEU A 72 -6.82 -9.15 -9.32
CA LEU A 72 -7.57 -10.00 -10.25
C LEU A 72 -8.47 -9.19 -11.20
N ALA A 73 -9.05 -8.09 -10.70
CA ALA A 73 -9.83 -7.15 -11.51
C ALA A 73 -8.96 -6.26 -12.40
N GLY A 74 -7.64 -6.45 -12.45
CA GLY A 74 -6.71 -5.68 -13.27
C GLY A 74 -6.30 -4.33 -12.68
N ALA A 75 -6.63 -4.04 -11.41
CA ALA A 75 -6.19 -2.84 -10.74
C ALA A 75 -4.67 -2.91 -10.43
N ARG A 76 -4.02 -1.74 -10.50
CA ARG A 76 -2.63 -1.61 -10.04
C ARG A 76 -2.62 -1.41 -8.53
N LEU A 77 -1.80 -2.20 -7.85
CA LEU A 77 -1.54 -2.02 -6.43
C LEU A 77 -0.38 -1.04 -6.25
N SER A 78 -0.50 -0.15 -5.27
CA SER A 78 0.59 0.73 -4.85
C SER A 78 1.67 -0.05 -4.09
N GLY A 79 2.88 0.52 -3.97
CA GLY A 79 3.96 -0.10 -3.21
C GLY A 79 3.58 -0.39 -1.75
N PRO A 80 2.98 0.54 -1.00
CA PRO A 80 2.51 0.28 0.35
C PRO A 80 1.47 -0.85 0.46
N GLU A 81 0.56 -0.99 -0.53
CA GLU A 81 -0.38 -2.11 -0.58
C GLU A 81 0.34 -3.45 -0.81
N LEU A 82 1.35 -3.47 -1.69
CA LEU A 82 2.18 -4.66 -1.93
C LEU A 82 2.98 -5.04 -0.69
N LEU A 83 3.54 -4.06 0.07
CA LEU A 83 4.24 -4.33 1.32
C LEU A 83 3.32 -4.94 2.39
N LYS A 84 2.09 -4.42 2.53
CA LYS A 84 1.11 -5.00 3.45
C LYS A 84 0.75 -6.43 3.06
N ALA A 85 0.55 -6.68 1.77
CA ALA A 85 0.28 -8.04 1.28
C ALA A 85 1.48 -8.98 1.51
N ALA A 86 2.69 -8.52 1.27
CA ALA A 86 3.91 -9.27 1.53
C ALA A 86 4.06 -9.63 3.01
N LYS A 87 3.85 -8.65 3.91
CA LYS A 87 3.88 -8.88 5.36
C LYS A 87 2.87 -9.94 5.80
N ALA A 88 1.63 -9.87 5.32
CA ALA A 88 0.61 -10.86 5.66
C ALA A 88 0.99 -12.28 5.17
N LEU A 89 1.63 -12.39 4.01
CA LEU A 89 2.13 -13.67 3.49
C LEU A 89 3.33 -14.19 4.29
N GLU A 90 4.25 -13.32 4.71
CA GLU A 90 5.37 -13.68 5.59
C GLU A 90 4.87 -14.21 6.93
N GLU A 91 3.90 -13.52 7.55
CA GLU A 91 3.28 -13.95 8.80
C GLU A 91 2.55 -15.30 8.64
N ALA A 92 1.84 -15.51 7.52
CA ALA A 92 1.20 -16.78 7.22
C ALA A 92 2.20 -17.92 7.02
N MET A 93 3.31 -17.67 6.33
CA MET A 93 4.38 -18.68 6.15
C MET A 93 5.09 -19.00 7.47
N ALA A 94 5.34 -18.00 8.31
CA ALA A 94 5.88 -18.21 9.66
C ALA A 94 4.94 -19.07 10.51
N LEU A 95 3.64 -18.77 10.48
CA LEU A 95 2.63 -19.58 11.17
C LEU A 95 2.60 -21.02 10.67
N LYS A 96 2.77 -21.24 9.35
CA LYS A 96 2.88 -22.59 8.78
C LYS A 96 4.05 -23.37 9.41
N GLU A 97 5.23 -22.75 9.48
CA GLU A 97 6.43 -23.37 10.05
C GLU A 97 6.24 -23.74 11.52
N GLU A 98 5.48 -22.92 12.28
CA GLU A 98 5.15 -23.19 13.69
C GLU A 98 4.14 -24.34 13.84
N LEU A 99 3.14 -24.43 12.96
CA LEU A 99 2.05 -25.39 13.08
C LEU A 99 2.38 -26.79 12.51
N LEU A 100 3.17 -26.89 11.46
CA LEU A 100 3.51 -28.17 10.82
C LEU A 100 4.12 -29.21 11.78
N PRO A 101 5.02 -28.86 12.73
CA PRO A 101 5.60 -29.83 13.65
C PRO A 101 4.61 -30.44 14.64
N LEU A 102 3.44 -29.82 14.86
CA LEU A 102 2.42 -30.28 15.82
C LEU A 102 1.77 -31.60 15.39
N LYS A 103 1.77 -31.93 14.09
CA LYS A 103 1.22 -33.17 13.51
C LYS A 103 -0.22 -33.48 13.95
N ASN A 104 -1.04 -32.45 14.02
CA ASN A 104 -2.43 -32.49 14.47
C ASN A 104 -3.37 -31.85 13.42
N ALA A 105 -4.63 -31.56 13.77
CA ALA A 105 -5.58 -30.97 12.82
C ALA A 105 -5.17 -29.56 12.37
N LEU A 106 -4.49 -28.78 13.23
CA LEU A 106 -3.95 -27.46 12.83
C LEU A 106 -2.83 -27.60 11.79
N SER A 107 -1.98 -28.63 11.89
CA SER A 107 -0.92 -28.86 10.88
C SER A 107 -1.50 -29.18 9.51
N GLN A 108 -2.62 -29.91 9.44
CA GLN A 108 -3.32 -30.19 8.19
C GLN A 108 -3.84 -28.91 7.53
N VAL A 109 -4.36 -27.96 8.33
CA VAL A 109 -4.78 -26.65 7.81
C VAL A 109 -3.57 -25.85 7.32
N ALA A 110 -2.45 -25.88 8.05
CA ALA A 110 -1.22 -25.20 7.69
C ALA A 110 -0.58 -25.71 6.39
N GLU A 111 -0.75 -27.00 6.03
CA GLU A 111 -0.32 -27.56 4.75
C GLU A 111 -0.91 -26.82 3.55
N GLY A 112 -2.13 -26.27 3.70
CA GLY A 112 -2.80 -25.47 2.67
C GLY A 112 -2.14 -24.12 2.38
N ILE A 113 -1.24 -23.64 3.24
CA ILE A 113 -0.50 -22.37 3.01
C ILE A 113 0.61 -22.66 1.98
N GLY A 114 0.53 -21.97 0.83
CA GLY A 114 1.49 -22.11 -0.26
C GLY A 114 2.86 -21.51 0.07
N ASP A 115 3.85 -21.80 -0.78
CA ASP A 115 5.14 -21.11 -0.77
C ASP A 115 5.04 -19.81 -1.58
N HIS A 116 5.25 -18.69 -0.92
CA HIS A 116 5.19 -17.34 -1.50
C HIS A 116 6.57 -16.68 -1.56
N THR A 117 7.64 -17.41 -1.26
CA THR A 117 9.04 -16.92 -1.30
C THR A 117 9.39 -16.17 -2.58
N PRO A 118 9.05 -16.66 -3.80
CA PRO A 118 9.41 -15.94 -5.02
C PRO A 118 8.71 -14.59 -5.16
N PHE A 119 7.49 -14.43 -4.64
CA PHE A 119 6.78 -13.15 -4.62
C PHE A 119 7.44 -12.21 -3.61
N LEU A 120 7.73 -12.68 -2.41
CA LEU A 120 8.35 -11.89 -1.33
C LEU A 120 9.72 -11.36 -1.74
N GLU A 121 10.55 -12.18 -2.36
CA GLU A 121 11.86 -11.78 -2.88
C GLU A 121 11.74 -10.67 -3.94
N ARG A 122 10.77 -10.79 -4.85
CA ARG A 122 10.53 -9.75 -5.87
C ARG A 122 10.08 -8.43 -5.24
N VAL A 123 9.19 -8.48 -4.24
CA VAL A 123 8.74 -7.28 -3.52
C VAL A 123 9.91 -6.62 -2.81
N ARG A 124 10.69 -7.38 -2.03
CA ARG A 124 11.88 -6.89 -1.29
C ARG A 124 12.95 -6.29 -2.22
N LYS A 125 13.15 -6.88 -3.39
CA LYS A 125 14.07 -6.37 -4.41
C LYS A 125 13.57 -5.07 -5.04
N ALA A 126 12.26 -4.95 -5.23
CA ALA A 126 11.67 -3.84 -5.98
C ALA A 126 11.32 -2.62 -5.13
N LEU A 127 10.95 -2.82 -3.85
CA LEU A 127 10.43 -1.77 -2.97
C LEU A 127 11.34 -1.55 -1.76
N ASP A 128 11.39 -0.30 -1.28
CA ASP A 128 11.94 0.05 0.03
C ASP A 128 10.89 -0.11 1.15
N GLU A 129 11.24 0.26 2.38
CA GLU A 129 10.39 0.12 3.56
C GLU A 129 9.13 1.02 3.52
N GLU A 130 9.17 2.11 2.77
CA GLU A 130 8.06 3.04 2.56
C GLU A 130 7.17 2.63 1.36
N GLY A 131 7.59 1.63 0.58
CA GLY A 131 6.92 1.17 -0.61
C GLY A 131 7.27 1.97 -1.87
N ALA A 132 8.32 2.78 -1.85
CA ALA A 132 8.82 3.40 -3.05
C ALA A 132 9.67 2.42 -3.87
N VAL A 133 9.62 2.58 -5.20
CA VAL A 133 10.35 1.67 -6.10
C VAL A 133 11.85 2.00 -6.06
N LYS A 134 12.66 1.01 -5.69
CA LYS A 134 14.13 1.11 -5.65
C LYS A 134 14.74 1.26 -7.05
N ASP A 135 15.93 1.85 -7.13
CA ASP A 135 16.67 1.95 -8.39
C ASP A 135 17.02 0.56 -8.96
N GLU A 136 17.30 -0.40 -8.08
CA GLU A 136 17.64 -1.78 -8.40
C GLU A 136 16.45 -2.61 -8.91
N ALA A 137 15.23 -2.10 -8.78
CA ALA A 137 14.03 -2.79 -9.28
C ALA A 137 14.09 -3.04 -10.80
N SER A 138 14.76 -2.12 -11.54
CA SER A 138 14.95 -2.25 -12.98
C SER A 138 16.23 -1.52 -13.43
N PRO A 139 17.13 -2.15 -14.20
CA PRO A 139 18.31 -1.49 -14.76
C PRO A 139 17.95 -0.24 -15.59
N ARG A 140 16.83 -0.31 -16.31
CA ARG A 140 16.32 0.82 -17.11
C ARG A 140 15.87 1.98 -16.23
N LEU A 141 15.19 1.70 -15.11
CA LEU A 141 14.78 2.72 -14.15
C LEU A 141 15.99 3.40 -13.52
N ALA A 142 16.99 2.63 -13.09
CA ALA A 142 18.24 3.14 -12.54
C ALA A 142 18.98 4.04 -13.54
N GLN A 143 19.01 3.67 -14.82
CA GLN A 143 19.59 4.47 -15.89
C GLN A 143 18.84 5.79 -16.04
N ILE A 144 17.52 5.76 -16.20
CA ILE A 144 16.69 6.96 -16.37
C ILE A 144 16.86 7.91 -15.17
N ARG A 145 16.82 7.41 -13.95
CA ARG A 145 17.00 8.25 -12.75
C ARG A 145 18.38 8.88 -12.69
N ARG A 146 19.43 8.15 -13.08
CA ARG A 146 20.80 8.71 -13.20
C ARG A 146 20.90 9.81 -14.24
N GLU A 147 20.22 9.68 -15.35
CA GLU A 147 20.18 10.71 -16.41
C GLU A 147 19.34 11.93 -16.00
N LEU A 148 18.23 11.73 -15.27
CA LEU A 148 17.35 12.82 -14.83
C LEU A 148 17.98 13.74 -13.77
N ARG A 149 18.78 13.17 -12.84
CA ARG A 149 19.39 13.97 -11.76
C ARG A 149 20.25 15.13 -12.28
N PRO A 150 21.24 14.92 -13.19
CA PRO A 150 22.04 16.01 -13.73
C PRO A 150 21.22 16.97 -14.58
N LEU A 151 20.22 16.50 -15.31
CA LEU A 151 19.35 17.37 -16.12
C LEU A 151 18.56 18.35 -15.25
N ARG A 152 18.00 17.86 -14.13
CA ARG A 152 17.33 18.73 -13.14
C ARG A 152 18.28 19.80 -12.58
N GLN A 153 19.51 19.41 -12.23
CA GLN A 153 20.50 20.35 -11.74
C GLN A 153 20.86 21.39 -12.81
N GLN A 154 21.07 20.98 -14.05
CA GLN A 154 21.33 21.91 -15.16
C GLN A 154 20.20 22.90 -15.39
N ILE A 155 18.92 22.48 -15.26
CA ILE A 155 17.78 23.39 -15.34
C ILE A 155 17.85 24.43 -14.23
N LEU A 156 18.06 24.02 -12.98
CA LEU A 156 18.16 24.92 -11.83
C LEU A 156 19.31 25.90 -12.00
N ASP A 157 20.48 25.42 -12.40
CA ASP A 157 21.66 26.27 -12.63
C ASP A 157 21.40 27.33 -13.71
N ARG A 158 20.75 26.97 -14.81
CA ARG A 158 20.36 27.92 -15.87
C ARG A 158 19.35 28.96 -15.38
N LEU A 159 18.36 28.53 -14.57
CA LEU A 159 17.36 29.45 -14.01
C LEU A 159 17.98 30.42 -13.02
N TYR A 160 18.86 29.94 -12.12
CA TYR A 160 19.60 30.82 -11.21
C TYR A 160 20.55 31.77 -11.98
N ALA A 161 21.24 31.31 -13.01
CA ALA A 161 22.07 32.17 -13.85
C ALA A 161 21.24 33.23 -14.62
N LEU A 162 20.01 32.90 -15.04
CA LEU A 162 19.08 33.87 -15.62
C LEU A 162 18.68 34.93 -14.59
N MET A 163 18.35 34.51 -13.36
CA MET A 163 17.98 35.42 -12.27
C MET A 163 19.13 36.34 -11.90
N ASP A 164 20.37 35.82 -11.87
CA ASP A 164 21.56 36.63 -11.57
C ASP A 164 21.85 37.68 -12.68
N ARG A 165 21.52 37.40 -13.93
CA ARG A 165 21.67 38.37 -15.06
C ARG A 165 20.60 39.48 -15.04
N HIS A 166 19.41 39.20 -14.56
CA HIS A 166 18.26 40.11 -14.60
C HIS A 166 17.70 40.37 -13.19
N ARG A 167 18.57 40.60 -12.20
CA ARG A 167 18.18 40.70 -10.78
C ARG A 167 17.01 41.62 -10.51
N GLU A 168 16.94 42.74 -11.24
CA GLU A 168 15.90 43.74 -11.07
C GLU A 168 14.50 43.21 -11.46
N ALA A 169 14.42 42.19 -12.34
CA ALA A 169 13.17 41.62 -12.80
C ALA A 169 12.55 40.66 -11.77
N PHE A 170 13.31 40.17 -10.80
CA PHE A 170 12.86 39.19 -9.83
C PHE A 170 12.59 39.84 -8.48
N GLN A 171 11.51 39.39 -7.85
CA GLN A 171 11.16 39.83 -6.50
C GLN A 171 12.03 39.09 -5.48
N ASP A 172 12.15 37.78 -5.66
CA ASP A 172 12.89 36.86 -4.81
C ASP A 172 13.72 35.87 -5.66
N ARG A 173 14.83 35.37 -5.08
CA ARG A 173 15.72 34.45 -5.75
C ARG A 173 15.41 33.00 -5.40
N PHE A 174 14.31 32.48 -5.94
CA PHE A 174 13.98 31.06 -5.82
C PHE A 174 13.35 30.50 -7.09
N VAL A 175 13.46 29.19 -7.27
CA VAL A 175 12.81 28.44 -8.32
C VAL A 175 11.70 27.61 -7.67
N THR A 176 10.53 27.56 -8.25
CA THR A 176 9.41 26.76 -7.76
C THR A 176 8.79 25.91 -8.86
N LEU A 177 7.94 24.96 -8.48
CA LEU A 177 7.15 24.17 -9.42
C LEU A 177 5.71 24.67 -9.45
N ARG A 178 5.20 24.92 -10.67
CA ARG A 178 3.79 25.15 -10.94
C ARG A 178 3.36 24.24 -12.08
N ARG A 179 2.30 23.49 -11.89
CA ARG A 179 1.80 22.53 -12.90
C ARG A 179 2.91 21.60 -13.41
N GLU A 180 3.76 21.11 -12.49
CA GLU A 180 4.91 20.23 -12.76
C GLU A 180 6.02 20.84 -13.62
N ARG A 181 6.03 22.18 -13.79
CA ARG A 181 7.05 22.91 -14.56
C ARG A 181 7.83 23.85 -13.64
N TYR A 182 9.14 23.96 -13.89
CA TYR A 182 9.99 24.91 -13.17
C TYR A 182 9.69 26.33 -13.60
N CYS A 183 9.40 27.21 -12.66
CA CYS A 183 9.16 28.63 -12.91
C CYS A 183 9.86 29.53 -11.90
N VAL A 184 10.03 30.77 -12.27
CA VAL A 184 10.67 31.83 -11.48
C VAL A 184 9.69 32.99 -11.22
N PRO A 185 9.76 33.63 -10.02
CA PRO A 185 8.88 34.76 -9.66
C PRO A 185 9.38 36.06 -10.28
N VAL A 186 8.70 36.55 -11.30
CA VAL A 186 9.03 37.78 -12.03
C VAL A 186 8.09 38.91 -11.60
N ARG A 187 8.59 40.12 -11.36
CA ARG A 187 7.78 41.31 -11.12
C ARG A 187 6.91 41.59 -12.34
N ALA A 188 5.60 41.78 -12.18
CA ALA A 188 4.65 41.95 -13.28
C ALA A 188 5.08 43.04 -14.27
N GLY A 189 5.58 44.18 -13.80
CA GLY A 189 6.09 45.27 -14.62
C GLY A 189 7.41 44.97 -15.37
N MET A 190 8.06 43.83 -15.10
CA MET A 190 9.33 43.42 -15.71
C MET A 190 9.23 42.14 -16.54
N ALA A 191 8.03 41.60 -16.72
CA ALA A 191 7.81 40.34 -17.46
C ALA A 191 8.44 40.33 -18.86
N GLN A 192 8.51 41.44 -19.51
CA GLN A 192 9.12 41.58 -20.86
C GLN A 192 10.63 41.25 -20.86
N LYS A 193 11.33 41.37 -19.70
CA LYS A 193 12.76 41.02 -19.60
C LYS A 193 13.02 39.53 -19.41
N VAL A 194 11.98 38.77 -19.09
CA VAL A 194 12.06 37.32 -18.86
C VAL A 194 11.01 36.66 -19.76
N PRO A 195 11.30 36.49 -21.04
CA PRO A 195 10.37 35.84 -21.98
C PRO A 195 10.16 34.38 -21.57
N GLY A 196 8.92 33.93 -21.61
CA GLY A 196 8.57 32.56 -21.19
C GLY A 196 7.05 32.33 -21.15
N ILE A 197 6.65 31.22 -20.61
CA ILE A 197 5.24 30.84 -20.46
C ILE A 197 4.76 31.26 -19.07
N LEU A 198 3.71 32.08 -19.01
CA LEU A 198 3.04 32.41 -17.76
C LEU A 198 2.28 31.16 -17.25
N LEU A 199 2.66 30.66 -16.09
CA LEU A 199 2.02 29.49 -15.48
C LEU A 199 1.03 29.87 -14.39
N ASP A 200 1.32 30.94 -13.64
CA ASP A 200 0.55 31.36 -12.47
C ASP A 200 0.84 32.83 -12.13
N GLU A 201 0.00 33.44 -11.28
CA GLU A 201 0.21 34.78 -10.71
C GLU A 201 -0.08 34.81 -9.22
N SER A 202 0.53 35.75 -8.50
CA SER A 202 0.20 35.97 -7.08
C SER A 202 -1.19 36.60 -6.93
N GLU A 203 -1.84 36.43 -5.78
CA GLU A 203 -3.16 36.99 -5.49
C GLU A 203 -3.24 38.51 -5.72
N SER A 204 -2.15 39.22 -5.49
CA SER A 204 -2.05 40.67 -5.73
C SER A 204 -1.75 41.04 -7.18
N GLY A 205 -1.47 40.09 -8.05
CA GLY A 205 -1.02 40.33 -9.43
C GLY A 205 0.38 40.94 -9.55
N ALA A 206 1.10 41.16 -8.44
CA ALA A 206 2.41 41.81 -8.44
C ALA A 206 3.54 40.90 -8.93
N THR A 207 3.37 39.58 -8.83
CA THR A 207 4.37 38.56 -9.20
C THR A 207 3.77 37.57 -10.18
N LEU A 208 4.46 37.36 -11.27
CA LEU A 208 4.14 36.37 -12.31
C LEU A 208 5.09 35.19 -12.21
N PHE A 209 4.55 33.99 -12.19
CA PHE A 209 5.36 32.76 -12.22
C PHE A 209 5.55 32.32 -13.69
N ILE A 210 6.76 32.60 -14.20
CA ILE A 210 7.11 32.37 -15.60
C ILE A 210 8.05 31.18 -15.71
N GLU A 211 7.78 30.29 -16.66
CA GLU A 211 8.74 29.30 -17.15
C GLU A 211 9.52 29.94 -18.31
N PRO A 212 10.79 30.28 -18.10
CA PRO A 212 11.59 30.93 -19.12
C PRO A 212 11.94 30.05 -20.30
#